data_57b0f89aa843e2056fda006026636e84
#
_entry.id   57b0f89aa843e2056fda006026636e84
#
_cell.length_a   1.000
_cell.length_b   1.000
_cell.length_c   1.000
_cell.angle_alpha   90.00
_cell.angle_beta   90.00
_cell.angle_gamma   90.00
#
_symmetry.space_group_name_H-M   'P 1'
#
loop_
_entity.id
_entity.type
_entity.pdbx_description
1 polymer ?
#
loop_
_entity_poly.entity_id
_entity_poly.type
_entity_poly.pdbx_seq_one_letter_code
_entity_poly.pdbx_strand_id
1 'polypeptide(L)'
;IDFDLLKQITDVVDIPLVLHGGSGTGDENLRKAVKNGIQKVNLATELVVAGKEELETFIQDKNFDKWQLIPSFIKGYSDRLEHYVKLFDQENRAW
;
A
#
# COMPACT_ATOMS: atom_id res chain seq x y z
N ILE A 1 -8.01 12.86 -4.93
CA ILE A 1 -9.16 12.58 -4.05
C ILE A 1 -9.87 13.89 -3.73
N ASP A 2 -11.16 13.90 -3.94
CA ASP A 2 -12.01 15.02 -3.53
C ASP A 2 -12.49 14.76 -2.10
N PHE A 3 -11.85 15.41 -1.14
CA PHE A 3 -12.14 15.20 0.27
C PHE A 3 -13.48 15.81 0.69
N ASP A 4 -13.93 16.88 0.04
CA ASP A 4 -15.24 17.45 0.32
C ASP A 4 -16.37 16.51 -0.11
N LEU A 5 -16.22 15.88 -1.28
CA LEU A 5 -17.15 14.86 -1.75
C LEU A 5 -17.12 13.63 -0.84
N LEU A 6 -15.93 13.19 -0.42
CA LEU A 6 -15.78 12.08 0.52
C LEU A 6 -16.53 12.34 1.82
N LYS A 7 -16.40 13.53 2.39
CA LYS A 7 -17.12 13.90 3.59
C LYS A 7 -18.64 13.86 3.38
N GLN A 8 -19.13 14.38 2.24
CA GLN A 8 -20.55 14.35 1.92
C GLN A 8 -21.07 12.91 1.83
N ILE A 9 -20.28 12.01 1.24
CA ILE A 9 -20.64 10.59 1.14
C ILE A 9 -20.66 9.95 2.51
N THR A 10 -19.66 10.17 3.35
CA THR A 10 -19.61 9.58 4.69
C THR A 10 -20.72 10.08 5.59
N ASP A 11 -21.19 11.30 5.40
CA ASP A 11 -22.29 11.88 6.19
C ASP A 11 -23.65 11.23 5.87
N VAL A 12 -23.82 10.64 4.68
CA VAL A 12 -25.10 10.08 4.25
C VAL A 12 -25.11 8.56 4.10
N VAL A 13 -23.96 7.91 4.10
CA VAL A 13 -23.81 6.47 3.87
C VAL A 13 -23.25 5.81 5.13
N ASP A 14 -23.97 4.81 5.64
CA ASP A 14 -23.61 4.08 6.87
C ASP A 14 -23.07 2.68 6.51
N ILE A 15 -22.20 2.61 5.51
CA ILE A 15 -21.53 1.38 5.09
C ILE A 15 -20.02 1.65 4.92
N PRO A 16 -19.17 0.60 5.03
CA PRO A 16 -17.74 0.77 4.76
C PRO A 16 -17.47 1.27 3.34
N LEU A 17 -16.55 2.23 3.23
CA LEU A 17 -16.14 2.77 1.95
C LEU A 17 -14.80 2.19 1.52
N VAL A 18 -14.65 1.95 0.23
CA VAL A 18 -13.45 1.39 -0.39
C VAL A 18 -12.86 2.38 -1.37
N LEU A 19 -11.55 2.62 -1.27
CA LEU A 19 -10.81 3.40 -2.26
C LEU A 19 -10.15 2.44 -3.25
N HIS A 20 -10.55 2.50 -4.51
CA HIS A 20 -9.90 1.80 -5.60
C HIS A 20 -8.80 2.66 -6.21
N GLY A 21 -7.79 2.02 -6.79
CA GLY A 21 -6.73 2.75 -7.46
C GLY A 21 -5.92 3.63 -6.54
N GLY A 22 -5.63 3.16 -5.32
CA GLY A 22 -4.83 3.92 -4.35
C GLY A 22 -3.38 4.17 -4.79
N SER A 23 -2.88 3.40 -5.75
CA SER A 23 -1.55 3.58 -6.32
C SER A 23 -1.45 4.94 -7.00
N GLY A 24 -0.35 5.68 -6.75
CA GLY A 24 -0.14 6.99 -7.34
C GLY A 24 -0.85 8.15 -6.63
N THR A 25 -1.66 7.88 -5.62
CA THR A 25 -2.37 8.93 -4.86
C THR A 25 -1.43 9.69 -3.92
N GLY A 26 -0.38 9.04 -3.42
CA GLY A 26 0.55 9.59 -2.45
C GLY A 26 0.17 9.28 -1.01
N ASP A 27 1.20 9.11 -0.17
CA ASP A 27 1.03 8.64 1.20
C ASP A 27 0.16 9.55 2.05
N GLU A 28 0.38 10.86 1.96
CA GLU A 28 -0.38 11.81 2.77
C GLU A 28 -1.86 11.83 2.41
N ASN A 29 -2.17 11.78 1.12
CA ASN A 29 -3.55 11.72 0.66
C ASN A 29 -4.23 10.42 1.04
N LEU A 30 -3.51 9.29 0.97
CA LEU A 30 -4.03 8.00 1.40
C LEU A 30 -4.33 7.99 2.89
N ARG A 31 -3.41 8.49 3.70
CA ARG A 31 -3.60 8.60 5.14
C ARG A 31 -4.81 9.47 5.48
N LYS A 32 -4.93 10.61 4.80
CA LYS A 32 -6.05 11.52 4.97
C LYS A 32 -7.37 10.89 4.57
N ALA A 33 -7.40 10.14 3.46
CA ALA A 33 -8.58 9.42 3.02
C ALA A 33 -9.05 8.41 4.06
N VAL A 34 -8.13 7.63 4.64
CA VAL A 34 -8.44 6.66 5.69
C VAL A 34 -9.00 7.37 6.93
N LYS A 35 -8.42 8.48 7.34
CA LYS A 35 -8.91 9.26 8.48
C LYS A 35 -10.29 9.87 8.22
N ASN A 36 -10.66 10.10 6.97
CA ASN A 36 -11.93 10.70 6.58
C ASN A 36 -12.99 9.69 6.17
N GLY A 37 -12.82 8.40 6.49
CA GLY A 37 -13.89 7.42 6.37
C GLY A 37 -13.68 6.31 5.35
N ILE A 38 -12.58 6.32 4.61
CA ILE A 38 -12.24 5.19 3.74
C ILE A 38 -11.77 4.04 4.63
N GLN A 39 -12.41 2.90 4.56
CA GLN A 39 -12.11 1.75 5.41
C GLN A 39 -11.27 0.68 4.72
N LYS A 40 -11.18 0.73 3.40
CA LYS A 40 -10.35 -0.18 2.64
C LYS A 40 -9.66 0.57 1.51
N VAL A 41 -8.36 0.35 1.35
CA VAL A 41 -7.56 0.87 0.24
C VAL A 41 -6.99 -0.30 -0.53
N ASN A 42 -7.21 -0.34 -1.84
CA ASN A 42 -6.65 -1.36 -2.72
C ASN A 42 -5.33 -0.85 -3.29
N LEU A 43 -4.24 -1.54 -2.93
CA LEU A 43 -2.88 -1.23 -3.37
C LEU A 43 -2.28 -2.51 -3.96
N ALA A 44 -2.15 -2.59 -5.27
CA ALA A 44 -1.53 -3.73 -5.91
C ALA A 44 -0.24 -3.33 -6.61
N THR A 45 -0.31 -2.33 -7.48
CA THR A 45 0.82 -1.89 -8.30
C THR A 45 2.02 -1.44 -7.46
N GLU A 46 1.79 -0.66 -6.42
CA GLU A 46 2.86 -0.16 -5.55
C GLU A 46 3.65 -1.30 -4.91
N LEU A 47 2.96 -2.36 -4.49
CA LEU A 47 3.60 -3.51 -3.83
C LEU A 47 4.41 -4.33 -4.84
N VAL A 48 3.86 -4.55 -6.02
CA VAL A 48 4.55 -5.30 -7.09
C VAL A 48 5.77 -4.53 -7.58
N VAL A 49 5.65 -3.21 -7.77
CA VAL A 49 6.78 -2.36 -8.18
C VAL A 49 7.90 -2.38 -7.14
N ALA A 50 7.56 -2.31 -5.86
CA ALA A 50 8.56 -2.39 -4.79
C ALA A 50 9.29 -3.73 -4.80
N GLY A 51 8.58 -4.83 -5.02
CA GLY A 51 9.18 -6.16 -5.17
C GLY A 51 10.11 -6.23 -6.38
N LYS A 52 9.68 -5.68 -7.51
CA LYS A 52 10.46 -5.62 -8.73
C LYS A 52 11.75 -4.81 -8.54
N GLU A 53 11.67 -3.66 -7.89
CA GLU A 53 12.84 -2.81 -7.63
C GLU A 53 13.87 -3.51 -6.76
N GLU A 54 13.45 -4.19 -5.71
CA GLU A 54 14.34 -4.96 -4.86
C GLU A 54 15.00 -6.09 -5.65
N LEU A 55 14.24 -6.78 -6.49
CA LEU A 55 14.76 -7.83 -7.35
C LEU A 55 15.77 -7.29 -8.36
N GLU A 56 15.50 -6.16 -8.99
CA GLU A 56 16.43 -5.53 -9.93
C GLU A 56 17.74 -5.17 -9.26
N THR A 57 17.72 -4.64 -8.07
CA THR A 57 18.92 -4.33 -7.29
C THR A 57 19.70 -5.60 -6.97
N PHE A 58 19.00 -6.66 -6.58
CA PHE A 58 19.61 -7.94 -6.22
C PHE A 58 20.38 -8.57 -7.39
N ILE A 59 19.79 -8.56 -8.60
CA ILE A 59 20.40 -9.20 -9.77
C ILE A 59 21.52 -8.37 -10.41
N GLN A 60 21.79 -7.16 -9.96
CA GLN A 60 22.94 -6.37 -10.42
C GLN A 60 24.26 -7.02 -10.05
N ASP A 61 24.34 -7.76 -8.97
CA ASP A 61 25.49 -8.62 -8.66
C ASP A 61 25.45 -9.84 -9.59
N LYS A 62 26.45 -9.97 -10.47
CA LYS A 62 26.51 -11.07 -11.42
C LYS A 62 26.65 -12.45 -10.76
N ASN A 63 27.06 -12.49 -9.52
CA ASN A 63 27.20 -13.73 -8.75
C ASN A 63 26.04 -13.97 -7.81
N PHE A 64 24.88 -13.35 -8.08
CA PHE A 64 23.73 -13.48 -7.22
C PHE A 64 23.30 -14.95 -7.06
N ASP A 65 22.79 -15.28 -5.88
CA ASP A 65 22.24 -16.59 -5.59
C ASP A 65 20.82 -16.69 -6.22
N LYS A 66 20.71 -17.53 -7.26
CA LYS A 66 19.44 -17.70 -7.96
C LYS A 66 18.29 -18.18 -7.08
N TRP A 67 18.60 -18.84 -5.97
CA TRP A 67 17.60 -19.32 -5.02
C TRP A 67 16.99 -18.20 -4.18
N GLN A 68 17.61 -17.02 -4.21
CA GLN A 68 17.14 -15.83 -3.51
C GLN A 68 16.35 -14.85 -4.42
N LEU A 69 16.08 -15.23 -5.66
CA LEU A 69 15.31 -14.37 -6.58
C LEU A 69 13.89 -14.10 -6.03
N ILE A 70 13.16 -15.14 -5.71
CA ILE A 70 11.80 -15.00 -5.18
C ILE A 70 11.80 -14.37 -3.78
N PRO A 71 12.65 -14.82 -2.83
CA PRO A 71 12.77 -14.12 -1.54
C PRO A 71 13.09 -12.64 -1.66
N SER A 72 13.92 -12.24 -2.61
CA SER A 72 14.27 -10.85 -2.88
C SER A 72 13.04 -10.03 -3.29
N PHE A 73 12.22 -10.55 -4.20
CA PHE A 73 10.96 -9.93 -4.59
C PHE A 73 10.01 -9.81 -3.38
N ILE A 74 9.87 -10.88 -2.62
CA ILE A 74 8.99 -10.92 -1.44
C ILE A 74 9.44 -9.89 -0.42
N LYS A 75 10.74 -9.71 -0.22
CA LYS A 75 11.28 -8.70 0.70
C LYS A 75 10.81 -7.30 0.32
N GLY A 76 10.98 -6.90 -0.93
CA GLY A 76 10.54 -5.58 -1.40
C GLY A 76 9.04 -5.39 -1.28
N TYR A 77 8.28 -6.39 -1.66
CA TYR A 77 6.82 -6.40 -1.54
C TYR A 77 6.38 -6.25 -0.07
N SER A 78 6.98 -7.04 0.81
CA SER A 78 6.63 -7.07 2.24
C SER A 78 7.01 -5.78 2.94
N ASP A 79 8.18 -5.21 2.64
CA ASP A 79 8.64 -3.95 3.22
C ASP A 79 7.68 -2.81 2.85
N ARG A 80 7.20 -2.79 1.61
CA ARG A 80 6.26 -1.76 1.17
C ARG A 80 4.87 -1.96 1.78
N LEU A 81 4.43 -3.20 1.90
CA LEU A 81 3.18 -3.52 2.59
C LEU A 81 3.23 -3.07 4.05
N GLU A 82 4.32 -3.34 4.75
CA GLU A 82 4.53 -2.89 6.13
C GLU A 82 4.47 -1.36 6.22
N HIS A 83 5.03 -0.65 5.25
CA HIS A 83 4.93 0.81 5.17
C HIS A 83 3.47 1.27 5.18
N TYR A 84 2.61 0.65 4.39
CA TYR A 84 1.20 1.03 4.34
C TYR A 84 0.43 0.63 5.59
N VAL A 85 0.75 -0.52 6.20
CA VAL A 85 0.15 -0.92 7.47
C VAL A 85 0.40 0.13 8.55
N LYS A 86 1.62 0.65 8.62
CA LYS A 86 1.98 1.72 9.56
C LYS A 86 1.30 3.05 9.18
N LEU A 87 1.29 3.38 7.89
CA LEU A 87 0.68 4.63 7.39
C LEU A 87 -0.80 4.72 7.76
N PHE A 88 -1.51 3.59 7.71
CA PHE A 88 -2.94 3.53 8.02
C PHE A 88 -3.25 3.23 9.50
N ASP A 89 -2.25 3.28 10.36
CA ASP A 89 -2.39 3.01 11.80
C ASP A 89 -2.98 1.63 12.10
N GLN A 90 -2.64 0.62 11.28
CA GLN A 90 -3.15 -0.74 11.45
C GLN A 90 -2.19 -1.67 12.18
N GLU A 91 -1.02 -1.16 12.56
CA GLU A 91 -0.03 -1.91 13.31
C GLU A 91 -0.63 -2.33 14.66
N ASN A 92 -0.52 -3.63 14.98
CA ASN A 92 -1.06 -4.21 16.23
C ASN A 92 -2.59 -4.14 16.37
N ARG A 93 -3.32 -3.99 15.27
CA ARG A 93 -4.78 -3.91 15.29
C ARG A 93 -5.47 -5.11 14.66
N ALA A 94 -4.73 -6.17 14.42
CA ALA A 94 -5.30 -7.36 13.81
C ALA A 94 -6.07 -8.22 14.83
N TRP A 95 -6.50 -7.79 15.90
CA TRP A 95 -7.13 -8.36 17.09
C TRP A 95 -6.14 -8.50 18.25
#